data_115bc4c9ddd3a08260e343cdc910e0d6
#
_entry.id   115bc4c9ddd3a08260e343cdc910e0d6
#
_cell.length_a   1.000
_cell.length_b   1.000
_cell.length_c   1.000
_cell.angle_alpha   90.00
_cell.angle_beta   90.00
_cell.angle_gamma   90.00
#
_symmetry.space_group_name_H-M   'P 1'
#
loop_
_entity.id
_entity.type
_entity.pdbx_description
1 polymer ?
#
loop_
_entity_poly.entity_id
_entity_poly.type
_entity_poly.pdbx_seq_one_letter_code
_entity_poly.pdbx_strand_id
1 'polypeptide(L)'
;ALLRSLVGSEMCIRDRYKQRLNLANMAKLMIIAERFNIIEDNPSLKSWLHYMNILQRNMNIEAAQPKEYNNNAAIQMLTVHQSKGSEFPVVIIPFLRSGSFPIRLNKSKSLDELPITWKNWSTEEPFSVEDFHLQEERRIFHVACTRAKDKLYLFGPTKAQSIFTKELDVLEPKIMEVSTMKTSNESIEHPELNPDKQKLLVELSHEVAANHYDNASEILSKMKNLNDSPIKENTNQIDSKYLLKLSASSINDYQSCPYKYRLKYIDKVPERKSRATMEFGIIIHNVLDEFHSDDNQSLEKILDLLDKHWRKDAFEYLLREEEFKKQAIELVTEYFQYIKKHRPTVVARERMFTFTIDELQVVISGKIDRIDQEDDSLSVIDYKTSKNKEKAKGNLQLALYTEALKRDAVEDIKGNPGATILHFLRHYDDPLESHTFTSDDLSKELDKVAKVAEGIRKNEFPTKPGDFNCQYCDYREFLCPAWEEE
;
A
#
# COMPACT_ATOMS: atom_id res chain seq x y z
N ALA A 1 24.96 9.61 -31.95
CA ALA A 1 25.20 8.15 -31.81
C ALA A 1 24.65 7.61 -30.47
N LEU A 2 24.63 8.39 -29.38
CA LEU A 2 24.12 7.97 -28.06
C LEU A 2 22.59 7.87 -27.97
N LEU A 3 21.86 8.48 -28.88
CA LEU A 3 20.37 8.45 -28.93
C LEU A 3 19.81 7.22 -29.67
N ARG A 4 20.65 6.44 -30.38
CA ARG A 4 20.24 5.24 -31.13
C ARG A 4 20.39 3.92 -30.37
N SER A 5 21.11 3.89 -29.26
CA SER A 5 21.32 2.66 -28.47
C SER A 5 20.26 2.42 -27.37
N LEU A 6 19.30 3.33 -27.22
CA LEU A 6 18.19 3.24 -26.25
C LEU A 6 16.86 2.74 -26.86
N VAL A 7 16.89 2.29 -28.11
CA VAL A 7 15.71 1.78 -28.82
C VAL A 7 15.86 0.26 -28.95
N GLY A 8 15.57 -0.47 -27.91
CA GLY A 8 15.61 -1.92 -27.99
C GLY A 8 15.32 -2.61 -26.67
N SER A 9 14.13 -2.50 -26.17
CA SER A 9 13.46 -3.49 -25.33
C SER A 9 12.08 -3.00 -24.89
N GLU A 10 11.19 -3.90 -24.58
CA GLU A 10 9.76 -3.82 -24.29
C GLU A 10 9.26 -2.74 -23.29
N MET A 11 10.08 -1.80 -22.92
CA MET A 11 9.80 -0.66 -22.03
C MET A 11 9.16 0.54 -22.75
N CYS A 12 8.90 0.49 -24.06
CA CYS A 12 8.74 1.71 -24.85
C CYS A 12 7.44 2.49 -24.71
N ILE A 13 6.31 1.91 -24.32
CA ILE A 13 5.06 2.70 -24.21
C ILE A 13 4.94 3.27 -22.80
N ARG A 14 5.19 2.47 -21.78
CA ARG A 14 5.15 2.89 -20.37
C ARG A 14 6.26 3.88 -20.03
N ASP A 15 7.45 3.68 -20.58
CA ASP A 15 8.59 4.58 -20.38
C ASP A 15 8.44 5.88 -21.16
N ARG A 16 7.88 5.88 -22.38
CA ARG A 16 7.57 7.11 -23.10
C ARG A 16 6.53 7.94 -22.34
N TYR A 17 5.49 7.32 -21.79
CA TYR A 17 4.53 8.02 -20.95
C TYR A 17 5.19 8.63 -19.71
N LYS A 18 6.01 7.85 -19.01
CA LYS A 18 6.76 8.31 -17.83
C LYS A 18 7.76 9.42 -18.17
N GLN A 19 8.46 9.32 -19.29
CA GLN A 19 9.36 10.36 -19.77
C GLN A 19 8.60 11.64 -20.15
N ARG A 20 7.46 11.53 -20.84
CA ARG A 20 6.60 12.67 -21.17
C ARG A 20 5.99 13.30 -19.93
N LEU A 21 5.57 12.49 -18.95
CA LEU A 21 5.09 12.96 -17.67
C LEU A 21 6.18 13.72 -16.92
N ASN A 22 7.41 13.21 -16.88
CA ASN A 22 8.54 13.89 -16.28
C ASN A 22 8.86 15.22 -16.97
N LEU A 23 8.85 15.26 -18.31
CA LEU A 23 9.03 16.51 -19.05
C LEU A 23 7.90 17.52 -18.78
N ALA A 24 6.66 17.06 -18.73
CA ALA A 24 5.52 17.91 -18.41
C ALA A 24 5.60 18.45 -16.95
N ASN A 25 6.05 17.63 -16.01
CA ASN A 25 6.27 18.06 -14.63
C ASN A 25 7.42 19.08 -14.54
N MET A 26 8.50 18.88 -15.28
CA MET A 26 9.60 19.87 -15.37
C MET A 26 9.11 21.19 -15.96
N ALA A 27 8.34 21.17 -17.04
CA ALA A 27 7.74 22.38 -17.63
C ALA A 27 6.81 23.08 -16.62
N LYS A 28 6.01 22.33 -15.87
CA LYS A 28 5.15 22.89 -14.81
C LYS A 28 5.98 23.54 -13.69
N LEU A 29 7.09 22.91 -13.29
CA LEU A 29 8.01 23.48 -12.31
C LEU A 29 8.62 24.81 -12.82
N MET A 30 9.00 24.89 -14.10
CA MET A 30 9.50 26.12 -14.70
C MET A 30 8.44 27.24 -14.69
N ILE A 31 7.18 26.92 -15.03
CA ILE A 31 6.07 27.89 -14.97
C ILE A 31 5.86 28.39 -13.51
N ILE A 32 5.97 27.52 -12.52
CA ILE A 32 5.87 27.91 -11.11
C ILE A 32 7.03 28.82 -10.74
N ALA A 33 8.25 28.54 -11.21
CA ALA A 33 9.43 29.39 -10.97
C ALA A 33 9.30 30.76 -11.65
N GLU A 34 8.79 30.82 -12.88
CA GLU A 34 8.51 32.09 -13.56
C GLU A 34 7.49 32.92 -12.79
N ARG A 35 6.39 32.31 -12.33
CA ARG A 35 5.39 32.99 -11.50
C ARG A 35 5.96 33.50 -10.19
N PHE A 36 6.82 32.71 -9.54
CA PHE A 36 7.51 33.14 -8.33
C PHE A 36 8.38 34.37 -8.59
N ASN A 37 9.15 34.43 -9.68
CA ASN A 37 9.97 35.58 -10.04
C ASN A 37 9.15 36.85 -10.32
N ILE A 38 7.86 36.70 -10.69
CA ILE A 38 6.95 37.85 -10.91
C ILE A 38 6.39 38.36 -9.57
N ILE A 39 6.18 37.46 -8.61
CA ILE A 39 5.51 37.78 -7.33
C ILE A 39 6.51 38.26 -6.28
N GLU A 40 7.75 37.79 -6.33
CA GLU A 40 8.78 38.07 -5.33
C GLU A 40 9.68 39.21 -5.78
N ASP A 41 9.71 40.31 -5.04
CA ASP A 41 10.51 41.50 -5.38
C ASP A 41 12.03 41.24 -5.38
N ASN A 42 12.52 40.31 -4.53
CA ASN A 42 13.91 39.88 -4.44
C ASN A 42 14.03 38.35 -4.52
N PRO A 43 13.91 37.76 -5.71
CA PRO A 43 13.95 36.31 -5.86
C PRO A 43 15.33 35.74 -5.51
N SER A 44 15.37 34.86 -4.53
CA SER A 44 16.56 34.15 -4.09
C SER A 44 16.29 32.65 -3.98
N LEU A 45 17.35 31.84 -4.01
CA LEU A 45 17.18 30.40 -3.81
C LEU A 45 16.51 30.07 -2.46
N LYS A 46 16.79 30.86 -1.43
CA LYS A 46 16.22 30.71 -0.10
C LYS A 46 14.71 31.01 -0.09
N SER A 47 14.29 32.10 -0.70
CA SER A 47 12.87 32.48 -0.83
C SER A 47 12.13 31.51 -1.75
N TRP A 48 12.77 31.01 -2.83
CA TRP A 48 12.24 29.98 -3.68
C TRP A 48 11.97 28.67 -2.92
N LEU A 49 12.94 28.17 -2.14
CA LEU A 49 12.76 26.96 -1.34
C LEU A 49 11.67 27.14 -0.28
N HIS A 50 11.57 28.31 0.32
CA HIS A 50 10.47 28.63 1.24
C HIS A 50 9.11 28.62 0.55
N TYR A 51 8.99 29.22 -0.62
CA TYR A 51 7.77 29.22 -1.44
C TYR A 51 7.38 27.79 -1.86
N MET A 52 8.33 26.98 -2.30
CA MET A 52 8.07 25.58 -2.65
C MET A 52 7.60 24.76 -1.45
N ASN A 53 8.14 24.98 -0.26
CA ASN A 53 7.69 24.35 0.97
C ASN A 53 6.24 24.75 1.32
N ILE A 54 5.87 26.02 1.13
CA ILE A 54 4.49 26.48 1.33
C ILE A 54 3.54 25.82 0.33
N LEU A 55 3.92 25.77 -0.94
CA LEU A 55 3.13 25.12 -1.98
C LEU A 55 2.94 23.62 -1.71
N GLN A 56 4.00 22.94 -1.28
CA GLN A 56 3.94 21.50 -0.97
C GLN A 56 3.04 21.21 0.24
N ARG A 57 3.02 22.11 1.24
CA ARG A 57 2.22 21.92 2.46
C ARG A 57 0.74 22.29 2.29
N ASN A 58 0.45 23.34 1.51
CA ASN A 58 -0.88 23.94 1.47
C ASN A 58 -1.64 23.69 0.17
N MET A 59 -0.98 23.22 -0.88
CA MET A 59 -1.61 22.94 -2.17
C MET A 59 -1.29 21.53 -2.62
N ASN A 60 -2.33 20.77 -2.94
CA ASN A 60 -2.19 19.56 -3.74
C ASN A 60 -1.75 19.97 -5.15
N ILE A 61 -0.43 20.07 -5.37
CA ILE A 61 0.09 20.30 -6.71
C ILE A 61 -0.11 19.01 -7.51
N GLU A 62 -1.18 18.99 -8.29
CA GLU A 62 -1.43 17.86 -9.19
C GLU A 62 -0.27 17.73 -10.19
N ALA A 63 0.11 16.48 -10.48
CA ALA A 63 1.09 16.20 -11.52
C ALA A 63 0.63 16.78 -12.86
N ALA A 64 1.57 17.21 -13.69
CA ALA A 64 1.24 17.69 -15.04
C ALA A 64 0.67 16.56 -15.88
N GLN A 65 -0.37 16.85 -16.66
CA GLN A 65 -0.92 15.90 -17.64
C GLN A 65 -0.31 16.19 -19.02
N PRO A 66 0.25 15.20 -19.70
CA PRO A 66 0.72 15.37 -21.08
C PRO A 66 -0.46 15.72 -22.00
N LYS A 67 -0.35 16.82 -22.74
CA LYS A 67 -1.42 17.36 -23.62
C LYS A 67 -1.79 16.49 -24.82
N GLU A 68 -1.08 15.41 -25.09
CA GLU A 68 -1.18 14.67 -26.37
C GLU A 68 -1.90 13.32 -26.29
N TYR A 69 -2.76 13.10 -25.32
CA TYR A 69 -3.70 12.00 -25.48
C TYR A 69 -4.86 12.52 -26.34
N ASN A 70 -4.95 12.05 -27.59
CA ASN A 70 -6.17 12.11 -28.37
C ASN A 70 -7.28 11.50 -27.51
N ASN A 71 -8.13 12.33 -26.93
CA ASN A 71 -9.18 11.97 -25.98
C ASN A 71 -10.18 10.94 -26.51
N ASN A 72 -10.10 10.58 -27.80
CA ASN A 72 -11.07 9.73 -28.47
C ASN A 72 -10.83 8.22 -28.29
N ALA A 73 -9.71 7.81 -27.70
CA ALA A 73 -9.37 6.39 -27.56
C ALA A 73 -9.05 5.96 -26.10
N ALA A 74 -9.22 6.84 -25.11
CA ALA A 74 -8.86 6.54 -23.72
C ALA A 74 -10.07 6.67 -22.79
N ILE A 75 -10.23 5.71 -21.88
CA ILE A 75 -11.19 5.80 -20.76
C ILE A 75 -10.57 6.73 -19.69
N GLN A 76 -11.31 7.78 -19.33
CA GLN A 76 -10.90 8.71 -18.28
C GLN A 76 -11.45 8.22 -16.96
N MET A 77 -10.57 8.02 -15.96
CA MET A 77 -10.94 7.71 -14.59
C MET A 77 -10.75 8.96 -13.73
N LEU A 78 -11.84 9.50 -13.23
CA LEU A 78 -11.89 10.77 -12.51
C LEU A 78 -12.68 10.62 -11.21
N THR A 79 -12.36 11.43 -10.20
CA THR A 79 -13.29 11.62 -9.08
C THR A 79 -14.47 12.50 -9.54
N VAL A 80 -15.60 12.41 -8.85
CA VAL A 80 -16.76 13.27 -9.17
C VAL A 80 -16.39 14.75 -9.09
N HIS A 81 -15.56 15.14 -8.12
CA HIS A 81 -15.10 16.53 -7.96
C HIS A 81 -14.26 16.99 -9.16
N GLN A 82 -13.37 16.14 -9.68
CA GLN A 82 -12.56 16.45 -10.87
C GLN A 82 -13.40 16.54 -12.15
N SER A 83 -14.54 15.85 -12.21
CA SER A 83 -15.45 15.90 -13.37
C SER A 83 -16.33 17.14 -13.41
N LYS A 84 -16.31 17.99 -12.38
CA LYS A 84 -17.13 19.22 -12.30
C LYS A 84 -16.80 20.13 -13.50
N GLY A 85 -17.85 20.53 -14.24
CA GLY A 85 -17.70 21.35 -15.43
C GLY A 85 -17.36 20.61 -16.73
N SER A 86 -17.07 19.29 -16.65
CA SER A 86 -16.88 18.44 -17.82
C SER A 86 -18.13 17.64 -18.13
N GLU A 87 -18.30 17.22 -19.38
CA GLU A 87 -19.39 16.35 -19.82
C GLU A 87 -18.83 15.28 -20.77
N PHE A 88 -19.38 14.08 -20.68
CA PHE A 88 -18.89 12.91 -21.41
C PHE A 88 -20.04 12.22 -22.14
N PRO A 89 -19.82 11.68 -23.35
CA PRO A 89 -20.88 10.94 -24.06
C PRO A 89 -21.39 9.75 -23.23
N VAL A 90 -20.49 9.05 -22.55
CA VAL A 90 -20.81 7.89 -21.72
C VAL A 90 -20.16 8.07 -20.34
N VAL A 91 -20.93 7.90 -19.28
CA VAL A 91 -20.44 7.91 -17.90
C VAL A 91 -20.76 6.56 -17.25
N ILE A 92 -19.78 6.03 -16.56
CA ILE A 92 -19.89 4.79 -15.80
C ILE A 92 -19.63 5.14 -14.33
N ILE A 93 -20.61 4.88 -13.47
CA ILE A 93 -20.48 5.04 -12.02
C ILE A 93 -20.43 3.65 -11.39
N PRO A 94 -19.25 3.16 -11.03
CA PRO A 94 -19.09 1.86 -10.38
C PRO A 94 -19.32 1.96 -8.86
N PHE A 95 -19.45 0.82 -8.20
CA PHE A 95 -19.45 0.68 -6.73
C PHE A 95 -20.61 1.39 -6.01
N LEU A 96 -21.82 1.39 -6.59
CA LEU A 96 -23.03 1.92 -5.95
C LEU A 96 -23.57 0.92 -4.91
N ARG A 97 -22.88 0.87 -3.76
CA ARG A 97 -23.26 0.04 -2.63
C ARG A 97 -23.30 0.83 -1.32
N SER A 98 -24.04 0.30 -0.34
CA SER A 98 -24.09 0.88 0.99
C SER A 98 -22.70 1.02 1.62
N GLY A 99 -22.37 2.22 2.08
CA GLY A 99 -21.10 2.55 2.72
C GLY A 99 -19.93 2.87 1.77
N SER A 100 -20.10 2.71 0.45
CA SER A 100 -19.14 3.13 -0.56
C SER A 100 -19.61 4.39 -1.28
N PHE A 101 -20.86 4.43 -1.73
CA PHE A 101 -21.50 5.62 -2.26
C PHE A 101 -23.00 5.57 -1.95
N PRO A 102 -23.48 6.30 -0.94
CA PRO A 102 -22.80 7.30 -0.12
C PRO A 102 -21.71 6.73 0.79
N ILE A 103 -20.66 7.52 1.02
CA ILE A 103 -19.61 7.19 1.97
C ILE A 103 -20.19 7.26 3.39
N ARG A 104 -19.79 6.33 4.26
CA ARG A 104 -20.22 6.37 5.67
C ARG A 104 -19.66 7.60 6.38
N LEU A 105 -20.52 8.28 7.15
CA LEU A 105 -20.09 9.38 7.99
C LEU A 105 -19.07 8.89 9.02
N ASN A 106 -17.85 9.42 8.97
CA ASN A 106 -16.84 9.15 9.96
C ASN A 106 -16.94 10.14 11.12
N LYS A 107 -17.59 9.73 12.21
CA LYS A 107 -17.79 10.58 13.39
C LYS A 107 -16.49 11.07 14.05
N SER A 108 -15.37 10.38 13.81
CA SER A 108 -14.06 10.80 14.35
C SER A 108 -13.43 11.98 13.58
N LYS A 109 -13.89 12.26 12.35
CA LYS A 109 -13.47 13.44 11.57
C LYS A 109 -14.25 14.72 11.91
N SER A 110 -15.31 14.62 12.69
CA SER A 110 -16.17 15.77 13.03
C SER A 110 -15.53 16.76 14.02
N LEU A 111 -14.37 16.47 14.56
CA LEU A 111 -13.66 17.38 15.48
C LEU A 111 -13.11 18.64 14.78
N ASP A 112 -12.96 18.60 13.46
CA ASP A 112 -12.41 19.72 12.67
C ASP A 112 -13.49 20.59 12.02
N GLU A 113 -14.76 20.20 12.14
CA GLU A 113 -15.87 21.00 11.62
C GLU A 113 -16.44 21.94 12.68
N LEU A 114 -16.63 23.20 12.29
CA LEU A 114 -17.32 24.16 13.14
C LEU A 114 -18.69 23.61 13.52
N PRO A 115 -19.09 23.71 14.80
CA PRO A 115 -20.42 23.32 15.23
C PRO A 115 -21.50 23.94 14.32
N ILE A 116 -22.52 23.15 13.98
CA ILE A 116 -23.60 23.61 13.07
C ILE A 116 -24.22 24.93 13.57
N THR A 117 -24.32 25.10 14.90
CA THR A 117 -24.82 26.32 15.54
C THR A 117 -23.96 27.57 15.26
N TRP A 118 -22.71 27.40 14.82
CA TRP A 118 -21.79 28.50 14.48
C TRP A 118 -21.85 28.87 12.99
N LYS A 119 -22.53 28.05 12.19
CA LYS A 119 -22.69 28.31 10.75
C LYS A 119 -23.86 29.28 10.55
N ASN A 120 -23.61 30.54 10.23
CA ASN A 120 -24.60 31.58 10.03
C ASN A 120 -25.61 31.30 8.89
N TRP A 121 -25.37 30.23 8.10
CA TRP A 121 -26.26 29.80 7.01
C TRP A 121 -27.06 28.54 7.36
N SER A 122 -27.05 28.11 8.62
CA SER A 122 -27.89 26.99 9.05
C SER A 122 -29.35 27.45 9.01
N THR A 123 -30.19 26.73 8.27
CA THR A 123 -31.64 26.91 8.25
C THR A 123 -32.24 26.63 9.64
N GLU A 124 -33.37 27.22 9.95
CA GLU A 124 -34.02 27.18 11.28
C GLU A 124 -34.38 25.76 11.77
N GLU A 125 -34.35 24.73 10.91
CA GLU A 125 -34.50 23.33 11.32
C GLU A 125 -33.13 22.63 11.35
N PRO A 126 -32.68 22.15 12.52
CA PRO A 126 -31.42 21.45 12.61
C PRO A 126 -31.56 20.05 11.98
N PHE A 127 -31.14 19.92 10.72
CA PHE A 127 -30.86 18.58 10.17
C PHE A 127 -29.86 17.86 11.07
N SER A 128 -30.08 16.57 11.28
CA SER A 128 -29.05 15.76 11.92
C SER A 128 -27.75 15.81 11.10
N VAL A 129 -26.60 15.60 11.73
CA VAL A 129 -25.29 15.57 11.02
C VAL A 129 -25.32 14.49 9.94
N GLU A 130 -26.02 13.39 10.22
CA GLU A 130 -26.23 12.28 9.30
C GLU A 130 -27.07 12.68 8.07
N ASP A 131 -28.17 13.44 8.29
CA ASP A 131 -29.01 13.91 7.20
C ASP A 131 -28.29 14.93 6.34
N PHE A 132 -27.53 15.83 6.95
CA PHE A 132 -26.72 16.79 6.20
C PHE A 132 -25.67 16.09 5.35
N HIS A 133 -24.96 15.12 5.91
CA HIS A 133 -23.99 14.32 5.18
C HIS A 133 -24.63 13.57 3.99
N LEU A 134 -25.79 12.94 4.21
CA LEU A 134 -26.51 12.24 3.15
C LEU A 134 -26.97 13.19 2.04
N GLN A 135 -27.38 14.42 2.38
CA GLN A 135 -27.75 15.46 1.42
C GLN A 135 -26.55 15.86 0.55
N GLU A 136 -25.37 16.05 1.15
CA GLU A 136 -24.14 16.37 0.40
C GLU A 136 -23.75 15.21 -0.54
N GLU A 137 -23.78 13.98 -0.06
CA GLU A 137 -23.51 12.80 -0.90
C GLU A 137 -24.52 12.67 -2.05
N ARG A 138 -25.80 13.02 -1.82
CA ARG A 138 -26.84 13.06 -2.88
C ARG A 138 -26.55 14.14 -3.93
N ARG A 139 -26.02 15.30 -3.52
CA ARG A 139 -25.57 16.35 -4.45
C ARG A 139 -24.40 15.88 -5.30
N ILE A 140 -23.42 15.19 -4.68
CA ILE A 140 -22.29 14.59 -5.39
C ILE A 140 -22.79 13.55 -6.40
N PHE A 141 -23.72 12.68 -6.01
CA PHE A 141 -24.33 11.70 -6.91
C PHE A 141 -25.06 12.36 -8.09
N HIS A 142 -25.84 13.39 -7.84
CA HIS A 142 -26.50 14.18 -8.89
C HIS A 142 -25.48 14.78 -9.86
N VAL A 143 -24.39 15.36 -9.36
CA VAL A 143 -23.31 15.88 -10.21
C VAL A 143 -22.73 14.77 -11.07
N ALA A 144 -22.44 13.59 -10.51
CA ALA A 144 -21.91 12.46 -11.26
C ALA A 144 -22.85 12.01 -12.38
N CYS A 145 -24.13 11.86 -12.11
CA CYS A 145 -25.14 11.47 -13.10
C CYS A 145 -25.29 12.50 -14.23
N THR A 146 -25.26 13.78 -13.88
CA THR A 146 -25.40 14.88 -14.86
C THR A 146 -24.16 15.11 -15.73
N ARG A 147 -23.10 14.35 -15.55
CA ARG A 147 -21.93 14.39 -16.46
C ARG A 147 -22.18 13.61 -17.74
N ALA A 148 -23.18 12.74 -17.81
CA ALA A 148 -23.50 11.95 -18.97
C ALA A 148 -24.32 12.75 -19.99
N LYS A 149 -23.87 12.77 -21.26
CA LYS A 149 -24.61 13.35 -22.39
C LYS A 149 -25.60 12.36 -22.99
N ASP A 150 -25.12 11.14 -23.28
CA ASP A 150 -25.86 10.16 -24.06
C ASP A 150 -26.25 8.93 -23.23
N LYS A 151 -25.31 8.38 -22.45
CA LYS A 151 -25.52 7.14 -21.69
C LYS A 151 -24.90 7.18 -20.30
N LEU A 152 -25.67 6.73 -19.34
CA LEU A 152 -25.24 6.58 -17.93
C LEU A 152 -25.37 5.12 -17.54
N TYR A 153 -24.28 4.52 -17.05
CA TYR A 153 -24.26 3.17 -16.51
C TYR A 153 -23.99 3.23 -15.02
N LEU A 154 -24.88 2.62 -14.25
CA LEU A 154 -24.79 2.51 -12.80
C LEU A 154 -24.55 1.06 -12.41
N PHE A 155 -23.43 0.79 -11.73
CA PHE A 155 -23.10 -0.56 -11.30
C PHE A 155 -23.13 -0.66 -9.79
N GLY A 156 -23.88 -1.63 -9.30
CA GLY A 156 -23.99 -1.93 -7.87
C GLY A 156 -24.30 -3.41 -7.62
N PRO A 157 -24.02 -3.93 -6.43
CA PRO A 157 -24.37 -5.30 -6.07
C PRO A 157 -25.89 -5.46 -5.91
N THR A 158 -26.38 -6.68 -6.09
CA THR A 158 -27.80 -7.02 -5.86
C THR A 158 -28.15 -7.03 -4.37
N LYS A 159 -27.18 -7.36 -3.50
CA LYS A 159 -27.27 -7.22 -2.04
C LYS A 159 -26.50 -5.96 -1.61
N ALA A 160 -26.89 -5.33 -0.51
CA ALA A 160 -26.27 -4.11 0.02
C ALA A 160 -26.24 -2.92 -0.99
N GLN A 161 -27.29 -2.76 -1.76
CA GLN A 161 -27.43 -1.66 -2.73
C GLN A 161 -27.30 -0.28 -2.08
N SER A 162 -26.78 0.66 -2.84
CA SER A 162 -26.79 2.08 -2.46
C SER A 162 -28.22 2.59 -2.24
N ILE A 163 -28.40 3.48 -1.26
CA ILE A 163 -29.67 4.17 -1.07
C ILE A 163 -30.09 4.94 -2.34
N PHE A 164 -29.13 5.47 -3.09
CA PHE A 164 -29.39 6.22 -4.32
C PHE A 164 -29.96 5.35 -5.45
N THR A 165 -29.48 4.10 -5.59
CA THR A 165 -30.06 3.16 -6.56
C THR A 165 -31.48 2.75 -6.16
N LYS A 166 -31.75 2.58 -4.87
CA LYS A 166 -33.10 2.30 -4.37
C LYS A 166 -34.07 3.46 -4.60
N GLU A 167 -33.60 4.70 -4.40
CA GLU A 167 -34.40 5.91 -4.67
C GLU A 167 -34.73 6.04 -6.17
N LEU A 168 -33.82 5.69 -7.07
CA LEU A 168 -34.08 5.71 -8.51
C LEU A 168 -35.09 4.66 -8.94
N ASP A 169 -35.05 3.44 -8.38
CA ASP A 169 -36.01 2.36 -8.67
C ASP A 169 -37.47 2.75 -8.34
N VAL A 170 -37.65 3.61 -7.31
CA VAL A 170 -38.97 4.07 -6.89
C VAL A 170 -39.48 5.18 -7.80
N LEU A 171 -38.59 6.01 -8.36
CA LEU A 171 -39.00 7.25 -9.02
C LEU A 171 -39.46 7.07 -10.47
N GLU A 172 -38.85 6.20 -11.27
CA GLU A 172 -39.30 5.95 -12.66
C GLU A 172 -38.81 4.63 -13.27
N PRO A 173 -39.53 3.52 -13.13
CA PRO A 173 -39.14 2.24 -13.72
C PRO A 173 -39.17 2.20 -15.26
N LYS A 174 -39.61 3.28 -15.91
CA LYS A 174 -39.73 3.36 -17.39
C LYS A 174 -38.49 3.89 -18.09
N ILE A 175 -37.54 4.49 -17.37
CA ILE A 175 -36.35 5.14 -17.93
C ILE A 175 -35.09 4.29 -17.75
N MET A 176 -35.11 3.35 -16.82
CA MET A 176 -33.94 2.52 -16.49
C MET A 176 -34.14 1.09 -16.98
N GLU A 177 -33.17 0.61 -17.75
CA GLU A 177 -33.05 -0.78 -18.10
C GLU A 177 -32.18 -1.49 -17.06
N VAL A 178 -32.81 -2.28 -16.18
CA VAL A 178 -32.12 -3.02 -15.13
C VAL A 178 -31.76 -4.42 -15.63
N SER A 179 -30.47 -4.70 -15.76
CA SER A 179 -29.98 -6.04 -16.06
C SER A 179 -29.15 -6.59 -14.91
N THR A 180 -29.44 -7.81 -14.49
CA THR A 180 -28.63 -8.53 -13.51
C THR A 180 -27.57 -9.33 -14.25
N MET A 181 -26.31 -8.90 -14.13
CA MET A 181 -25.20 -9.76 -14.54
C MET A 181 -25.04 -10.86 -13.50
N LYS A 182 -25.32 -12.09 -13.87
CA LYS A 182 -24.84 -13.22 -13.07
C LYS A 182 -23.33 -13.23 -13.25
N THR A 183 -22.60 -12.97 -12.18
CA THR A 183 -21.22 -13.41 -12.13
C THR A 183 -21.26 -14.93 -12.23
N SER A 184 -21.03 -15.47 -13.43
CA SER A 184 -20.54 -16.82 -13.50
C SER A 184 -19.26 -16.82 -12.66
N ASN A 185 -19.11 -17.77 -11.74
CA ASN A 185 -17.83 -18.07 -11.07
C ASN A 185 -16.81 -18.66 -12.07
N GLU A 186 -17.05 -18.53 -13.35
CA GLU A 186 -16.00 -18.58 -14.34
C GLU A 186 -15.12 -17.37 -14.01
N SER A 187 -13.97 -17.64 -13.37
CA SER A 187 -12.84 -16.76 -13.39
C SER A 187 -12.86 -16.08 -14.76
N ILE A 188 -12.98 -14.74 -14.77
CA ILE A 188 -12.61 -13.99 -15.97
C ILE A 188 -11.11 -14.28 -16.04
N GLU A 189 -10.80 -15.37 -16.73
CA GLU A 189 -9.49 -15.58 -17.28
C GLU A 189 -9.27 -14.32 -18.10
N HIS A 190 -8.48 -13.40 -17.57
CA HIS A 190 -7.79 -12.45 -18.44
C HIS A 190 -7.12 -13.37 -19.46
N PRO A 191 -7.50 -13.34 -20.74
CA PRO A 191 -6.78 -14.13 -21.71
C PRO A 191 -5.34 -13.69 -21.57
N GLU A 192 -4.53 -14.50 -20.85
CA GLU A 192 -3.10 -14.34 -20.90
C GLU A 192 -2.78 -14.43 -22.37
N LEU A 193 -2.46 -13.30 -22.94
CA LEU A 193 -2.05 -13.25 -24.34
C LEU A 193 -0.92 -14.25 -24.42
N ASN A 194 -1.16 -15.31 -25.18
CA ASN A 194 -0.17 -16.34 -25.48
C ASN A 194 1.18 -15.64 -25.66
N PRO A 195 2.26 -16.03 -24.94
CA PRO A 195 3.57 -15.38 -25.02
C PRO A 195 4.04 -15.18 -26.46
N ASP A 196 3.69 -16.12 -27.37
CA ASP A 196 3.98 -16.01 -28.78
C ASP A 196 3.12 -14.90 -29.45
N LYS A 197 1.90 -14.70 -28.99
CA LYS A 197 1.04 -13.60 -29.46
C LYS A 197 1.52 -12.25 -28.94
N GLN A 198 2.07 -12.18 -27.74
CA GLN A 198 2.73 -10.96 -27.22
C GLN A 198 3.96 -10.60 -28.05
N LYS A 199 4.81 -11.58 -28.37
CA LYS A 199 5.97 -11.36 -29.26
C LYS A 199 5.55 -10.83 -30.62
N LEU A 200 4.54 -11.46 -31.25
CA LEU A 200 4.03 -11.03 -32.55
C LEU A 200 3.40 -9.63 -32.50
N LEU A 201 2.76 -9.24 -31.36
CA LEU A 201 2.26 -7.88 -31.18
C LEU A 201 3.39 -6.85 -31.13
N VAL A 202 4.49 -7.19 -30.48
CA VAL A 202 5.68 -6.33 -30.44
C VAL A 202 6.31 -6.20 -31.82
N GLU A 203 6.50 -7.31 -32.53
CA GLU A 203 7.00 -7.32 -33.90
C GLU A 203 6.09 -6.51 -34.84
N LEU A 204 4.77 -6.72 -34.74
CA LEU A 204 3.79 -5.95 -35.48
C LEU A 204 3.93 -4.44 -35.27
N SER A 205 4.08 -4.04 -33.99
CA SER A 205 4.24 -2.62 -33.64
C SER A 205 5.53 -2.01 -34.24
N HIS A 206 6.61 -2.79 -34.31
CA HIS A 206 7.87 -2.38 -34.95
C HIS A 206 7.74 -2.22 -36.47
N GLU A 207 7.14 -3.20 -37.13
CA GLU A 207 6.99 -3.19 -38.58
C GLU A 207 6.04 -2.07 -39.04
N VAL A 208 4.95 -1.83 -38.28
CA VAL A 208 4.04 -0.69 -38.55
C VAL A 208 4.75 0.64 -38.31
N ALA A 209 5.54 0.77 -37.26
CA ALA A 209 6.31 1.98 -36.96
C ALA A 209 7.40 2.27 -38.03
N ALA A 210 7.92 1.21 -38.67
CA ALA A 210 8.89 1.28 -39.74
C ALA A 210 8.24 1.47 -41.13
N ASN A 211 6.91 1.53 -41.23
CA ASN A 211 6.12 1.58 -42.47
C ASN A 211 6.29 0.33 -43.39
N HIS A 212 6.66 -0.83 -42.80
CA HIS A 212 6.79 -2.09 -43.52
C HIS A 212 5.46 -2.85 -43.48
N TYR A 213 4.48 -2.39 -44.25
CA TYR A 213 3.10 -2.89 -44.19
C TYR A 213 2.94 -4.34 -44.68
N ASP A 214 3.81 -4.80 -45.59
CA ASP A 214 3.78 -6.18 -46.07
C ASP A 214 4.18 -7.17 -44.98
N ASN A 215 5.23 -6.86 -44.22
CA ASN A 215 5.65 -7.65 -43.04
C ASN A 215 4.59 -7.60 -41.97
N ALA A 216 4.00 -6.44 -41.71
CA ALA A 216 2.92 -6.28 -40.74
C ALA A 216 1.70 -7.15 -41.07
N SER A 217 1.35 -7.27 -42.35
CA SER A 217 0.26 -8.13 -42.85
C SER A 217 0.57 -9.61 -42.65
N GLU A 218 1.82 -10.03 -42.84
CA GLU A 218 2.25 -11.40 -42.59
C GLU A 218 2.17 -11.76 -41.09
N ILE A 219 2.58 -10.84 -40.21
CA ILE A 219 2.50 -11.01 -38.77
C ILE A 219 1.04 -11.12 -38.31
N LEU A 220 0.14 -10.29 -38.82
CA LEU A 220 -1.29 -10.40 -38.56
C LEU A 220 -1.87 -11.76 -38.96
N SER A 221 -1.44 -12.30 -40.11
CA SER A 221 -1.84 -13.63 -40.56
C SER A 221 -1.35 -14.74 -39.63
N LYS A 222 -0.10 -14.64 -39.11
CA LYS A 222 0.44 -15.54 -38.08
C LYS A 222 -0.34 -15.46 -36.77
N MET A 223 -0.73 -14.25 -36.35
CA MET A 223 -1.54 -14.04 -35.15
C MET A 223 -2.95 -14.64 -35.28
N LYS A 224 -3.56 -14.58 -36.45
CA LYS A 224 -4.87 -15.16 -36.73
C LYS A 224 -4.84 -16.68 -36.60
N ASN A 225 -3.78 -17.31 -37.08
CA ASN A 225 -3.61 -18.76 -37.01
C ASN A 225 -3.37 -19.29 -35.60
N LEU A 226 -2.87 -18.44 -34.70
CA LEU A 226 -2.69 -18.78 -33.27
C LEU A 226 -4.01 -18.80 -32.46
N ASN A 227 -5.09 -18.22 -33.01
CA ASN A 227 -6.40 -18.22 -32.34
C ASN A 227 -7.17 -19.56 -32.53
N ASP A 228 -6.77 -20.40 -33.49
CA ASP A 228 -7.46 -21.65 -33.82
C ASP A 228 -6.91 -22.88 -33.09
N SER A 229 -5.89 -22.72 -32.27
CA SER A 229 -5.38 -23.80 -31.42
C SER A 229 -6.15 -23.83 -30.10
N PRO A 230 -6.67 -25.01 -29.68
CA PRO A 230 -7.31 -25.11 -28.36
C PRO A 230 -6.28 -24.72 -27.31
N ILE A 231 -6.64 -23.72 -26.51
CA ILE A 231 -5.85 -23.26 -25.38
C ILE A 231 -5.71 -24.48 -24.46
N LYS A 232 -4.52 -25.06 -24.40
CA LYS A 232 -4.19 -25.94 -23.28
C LYS A 232 -4.28 -25.08 -22.03
N GLU A 233 -5.16 -25.46 -21.13
CA GLU A 233 -5.22 -24.92 -19.78
C GLU A 233 -3.80 -24.95 -19.18
N ASN A 234 -3.09 -23.87 -19.32
CA ASN A 234 -1.96 -23.59 -18.43
C ASN A 234 -2.61 -23.09 -17.13
N THR A 235 -3.02 -24.04 -16.30
CA THR A 235 -3.03 -23.75 -14.88
C THR A 235 -1.66 -23.18 -14.58
N ASN A 236 -1.60 -21.89 -14.23
CA ASN A 236 -0.39 -21.26 -13.65
C ASN A 236 -0.11 -21.97 -12.33
N GLN A 237 0.31 -23.22 -12.39
CA GLN A 237 1.11 -23.80 -11.34
C GLN A 237 2.37 -22.98 -11.36
N ILE A 238 2.55 -22.15 -10.34
CA ILE A 238 3.86 -21.55 -10.03
C ILE A 238 4.80 -22.72 -10.08
N ASP A 239 5.63 -22.73 -11.12
CA ASP A 239 6.50 -23.87 -11.45
C ASP A 239 7.21 -24.24 -10.15
N SER A 240 7.12 -25.48 -9.70
CA SER A 240 7.67 -25.97 -8.44
C SER A 240 9.20 -25.73 -8.32
N LYS A 241 9.83 -25.28 -9.40
CA LYS A 241 11.22 -24.87 -9.51
C LYS A 241 11.52 -23.41 -9.10
N TYR A 242 10.50 -22.55 -8.92
CA TYR A 242 10.79 -21.17 -8.51
C TYR A 242 10.96 -21.09 -6.99
N LEU A 243 12.11 -20.58 -6.57
CA LEU A 243 12.39 -20.20 -5.18
C LEU A 243 11.40 -19.14 -4.72
N LEU A 244 10.49 -19.53 -3.82
CA LEU A 244 9.51 -18.62 -3.25
C LEU A 244 10.20 -17.76 -2.18
N LYS A 245 10.13 -16.43 -2.31
CA LYS A 245 10.69 -15.49 -1.34
C LYS A 245 9.63 -15.05 -0.34
N LEU A 246 9.87 -15.32 0.94
CA LEU A 246 8.95 -14.99 2.04
C LEU A 246 9.67 -14.23 3.15
N SER A 247 8.90 -13.48 3.92
CA SER A 247 9.30 -12.84 5.17
C SER A 247 8.28 -13.16 6.27
N ALA A 248 8.62 -12.95 7.53
CA ALA A 248 7.68 -13.14 8.65
C ALA A 248 6.36 -12.38 8.42
N SER A 249 6.43 -11.13 7.98
CA SER A 249 5.24 -10.31 7.70
C SER A 249 4.41 -10.85 6.53
N SER A 250 5.04 -11.33 5.45
CA SER A 250 4.30 -11.90 4.32
C SER A 250 3.62 -13.22 4.68
N ILE A 251 4.24 -14.05 5.51
CA ILE A 251 3.66 -15.29 6.04
C ILE A 251 2.47 -14.97 6.95
N ASN A 252 2.63 -14.01 7.86
CA ASN A 252 1.55 -13.57 8.73
C ASN A 252 0.37 -12.96 7.95
N ASP A 253 0.64 -12.19 6.89
CA ASP A 253 -0.40 -11.67 6.00
C ASP A 253 -1.18 -12.81 5.32
N TYR A 254 -0.51 -13.87 4.84
CA TYR A 254 -1.17 -15.05 4.27
C TYR A 254 -2.01 -15.79 5.31
N GLN A 255 -1.48 -16.02 6.50
CA GLN A 255 -2.19 -16.70 7.59
C GLN A 255 -3.41 -15.92 8.06
N SER A 256 -3.32 -14.59 8.09
CA SER A 256 -4.44 -13.72 8.45
C SER A 256 -5.53 -13.73 7.37
N CYS A 257 -5.15 -13.55 6.12
CA CYS A 257 -6.04 -13.63 4.97
C CYS A 257 -5.25 -13.91 3.68
N PRO A 258 -5.33 -15.13 3.12
CA PRO A 258 -4.64 -15.47 1.87
C PRO A 258 -4.99 -14.52 0.71
N TYR A 259 -6.23 -14.05 0.62
CA TYR A 259 -6.64 -13.11 -0.40
C TYR A 259 -5.96 -11.74 -0.26
N LYS A 260 -5.78 -11.24 0.98
CA LYS A 260 -4.99 -10.02 1.25
C LYS A 260 -3.55 -10.19 0.78
N TYR A 261 -2.94 -11.35 1.08
CA TYR A 261 -1.59 -11.67 0.61
C TYR A 261 -1.48 -11.59 -0.91
N ARG A 262 -2.44 -12.20 -1.63
CA ARG A 262 -2.48 -12.15 -3.10
C ARG A 262 -2.51 -10.72 -3.59
N LEU A 263 -3.44 -9.89 -3.13
CA LEU A 263 -3.55 -8.50 -3.55
C LEU A 263 -2.26 -7.71 -3.30
N LYS A 264 -1.63 -7.91 -2.13
CA LYS A 264 -0.45 -7.16 -1.74
C LYS A 264 0.84 -7.60 -2.44
N TYR A 265 1.10 -8.92 -2.48
CA TYR A 265 2.41 -9.45 -2.89
C TYR A 265 2.43 -9.99 -4.32
N ILE A 266 1.32 -10.49 -4.84
CA ILE A 266 1.20 -11.04 -6.19
C ILE A 266 0.68 -9.99 -7.15
N ASP A 267 -0.52 -9.48 -6.89
CA ASP A 267 -1.18 -8.48 -7.74
C ASP A 267 -0.59 -7.06 -7.53
N LYS A 268 0.24 -6.88 -6.48
CA LYS A 268 0.95 -5.62 -6.13
C LYS A 268 0.03 -4.40 -6.06
N VAL A 269 -1.17 -4.61 -5.55
CA VAL A 269 -2.12 -3.52 -5.31
C VAL A 269 -1.58 -2.65 -4.17
N PRO A 270 -1.40 -1.35 -4.38
CA PRO A 270 -0.85 -0.48 -3.35
C PRO A 270 -1.79 -0.39 -2.14
N GLU A 271 -1.20 -0.52 -0.95
CA GLU A 271 -1.90 -0.20 0.30
C GLU A 271 -2.13 1.32 0.41
N ARG A 272 -3.11 1.73 1.18
CA ARG A 272 -3.32 3.15 1.52
C ARG A 272 -2.03 3.70 2.16
N LYS A 273 -1.83 5.03 2.07
CA LYS A 273 -0.66 5.69 2.68
C LYS A 273 -0.47 5.19 4.11
N SER A 274 0.79 5.02 4.50
CA SER A 274 1.18 4.52 5.81
C SER A 274 0.42 5.25 6.92
N ARG A 275 -0.07 4.50 7.90
CA ARG A 275 -0.80 5.07 9.03
C ARG A 275 0.19 5.75 9.96
N ALA A 276 -0.24 6.83 10.62
CA ALA A 276 0.59 7.55 11.60
C ALA A 276 1.25 6.63 12.64
N THR A 277 0.56 5.55 13.06
CA THR A 277 1.11 4.55 13.98
C THR A 277 2.27 3.75 13.40
N MET A 278 2.24 3.44 12.10
CA MET A 278 3.32 2.73 11.41
C MET A 278 4.54 3.64 11.24
N GLU A 279 4.32 4.89 10.80
CA GLU A 279 5.38 5.88 10.69
C GLU A 279 6.03 6.16 12.05
N PHE A 280 5.23 6.25 13.11
CA PHE A 280 5.73 6.35 14.47
C PHE A 280 6.67 5.20 14.83
N GLY A 281 6.29 3.96 14.51
CA GLY A 281 7.16 2.80 14.70
C GLY A 281 8.48 2.93 13.97
N ILE A 282 8.46 3.30 12.68
CA ILE A 282 9.65 3.49 11.85
C ILE A 282 10.58 4.56 12.45
N ILE A 283 10.01 5.70 12.89
CA ILE A 283 10.79 6.77 13.54
C ILE A 283 11.52 6.24 14.77
N ILE A 284 10.81 5.54 15.65
CA ILE A 284 11.38 5.00 16.89
C ILE A 284 12.48 3.98 16.59
N HIS A 285 12.27 3.04 15.67
CA HIS A 285 13.31 2.08 15.27
C HIS A 285 14.58 2.78 14.76
N ASN A 286 14.45 3.79 13.90
CA ASN A 286 15.59 4.55 13.39
C ASN A 286 16.33 5.29 14.51
N VAL A 287 15.61 5.86 15.49
CA VAL A 287 16.22 6.53 16.66
C VAL A 287 17.00 5.52 17.49
N LEU A 288 16.44 4.35 17.77
CA LEU A 288 17.09 3.33 18.59
C LEU A 288 18.30 2.70 17.88
N ASP A 289 18.21 2.49 16.57
CA ASP A 289 19.35 2.02 15.78
C ASP A 289 20.51 3.01 15.86
N GLU A 290 20.28 4.28 15.55
CA GLU A 290 21.35 5.28 15.57
C GLU A 290 21.85 5.55 16.99
N PHE A 291 20.99 5.48 18.01
CA PHE A 291 21.39 5.62 19.42
C PHE A 291 22.39 4.55 19.86
N HIS A 292 22.22 3.31 19.43
CA HIS A 292 23.15 2.21 19.71
C HIS A 292 24.38 2.20 18.80
N SER A 293 24.48 3.10 17.83
CA SER A 293 25.68 3.24 17.01
C SER A 293 26.76 4.10 17.66
N ASP A 294 26.38 4.88 18.66
CA ASP A 294 27.25 5.88 19.30
C ASP A 294 27.70 5.38 20.68
N ASP A 295 28.98 5.51 20.98
CA ASP A 295 29.52 5.19 22.30
C ASP A 295 29.05 6.18 23.38
N ASN A 296 28.70 7.41 22.98
CA ASN A 296 28.16 8.43 23.86
C ASN A 296 26.63 8.33 24.00
N GLN A 297 26.18 7.39 24.79
CA GLN A 297 24.75 7.19 25.07
C GLN A 297 24.28 8.12 26.19
N SER A 298 23.68 9.25 25.84
CA SER A 298 23.10 10.21 26.77
C SER A 298 21.62 10.48 26.48
N LEU A 299 20.89 11.01 27.47
CA LEU A 299 19.50 11.42 27.28
C LEU A 299 19.37 12.53 26.24
N GLU A 300 20.28 13.48 26.25
CA GLU A 300 20.33 14.56 25.26
C GLU A 300 20.49 13.98 23.86
N LYS A 301 21.40 13.04 23.66
CA LYS A 301 21.65 12.40 22.38
C LYS A 301 20.41 11.69 21.82
N ILE A 302 19.69 10.91 22.61
CA ILE A 302 18.50 10.19 22.09
C ILE A 302 17.37 11.15 21.76
N LEU A 303 17.25 12.29 22.48
CA LEU A 303 16.27 13.33 22.16
C LEU A 303 16.65 14.09 20.86
N ASP A 304 17.93 14.39 20.66
CA ASP A 304 18.43 15.00 19.41
C ASP A 304 18.18 14.06 18.21
N LEU A 305 18.41 12.76 18.39
CA LEU A 305 18.11 11.76 17.38
C LEU A 305 16.61 11.66 17.06
N LEU A 306 15.76 11.79 18.08
CA LEU A 306 14.32 11.84 17.90
C LEU A 306 13.93 13.06 17.05
N ASP A 307 14.49 14.24 17.33
CA ASP A 307 14.23 15.44 16.52
C ASP A 307 14.77 15.31 15.10
N LYS A 308 15.92 14.69 14.91
CA LYS A 308 16.53 14.42 13.60
C LYS A 308 15.66 13.52 12.73
N HIS A 309 15.13 12.42 13.30
CA HIS A 309 14.34 11.44 12.57
C HIS A 309 12.85 11.79 12.50
N TRP A 310 12.41 12.84 13.20
CA TRP A 310 11.00 13.21 13.25
C TRP A 310 10.49 13.70 11.89
N ARG A 311 9.41 13.07 11.42
CA ARG A 311 8.78 13.37 10.14
C ARG A 311 7.41 14.01 10.37
N LYS A 312 7.35 15.33 10.21
CA LYS A 312 6.09 16.09 10.39
C LYS A 312 5.02 15.73 9.38
N ASP A 313 5.43 15.38 8.16
CA ASP A 313 4.55 14.98 7.04
C ASP A 313 3.92 13.59 7.21
N ALA A 314 4.35 12.82 8.20
CA ALA A 314 3.82 11.49 8.50
C ALA A 314 2.49 11.52 9.27
N PHE A 315 2.10 12.68 9.80
CA PHE A 315 0.90 12.83 10.63
C PHE A 315 -0.13 13.70 9.92
N GLU A 316 -1.39 13.27 9.93
CA GLU A 316 -2.47 13.92 9.18
C GLU A 316 -2.80 15.34 9.69
N TYR A 317 -2.62 15.58 11.02
CA TYR A 317 -3.00 16.83 11.69
C TYR A 317 -1.95 17.25 12.72
N LEU A 318 -1.78 18.55 12.90
CA LEU A 318 -0.81 19.11 13.84
C LEU A 318 -1.02 18.63 15.29
N LEU A 319 -2.25 18.60 15.77
CA LEU A 319 -2.57 18.10 17.13
C LEU A 319 -2.19 16.64 17.31
N ARG A 320 -2.38 15.82 16.26
CA ARG A 320 -2.00 14.41 16.27
C ARG A 320 -0.48 14.25 16.24
N GLU A 321 0.23 15.08 15.47
CA GLU A 321 1.69 15.14 15.48
C GLU A 321 2.22 15.46 16.88
N GLU A 322 1.70 16.50 17.54
CA GLU A 322 2.10 16.91 18.88
C GLU A 322 1.89 15.80 19.91
N GLU A 323 0.74 15.11 19.84
CA GLU A 323 0.46 13.97 20.73
C GLU A 323 1.44 12.82 20.51
N PHE A 324 1.71 12.43 19.26
CA PHE A 324 2.68 11.39 18.94
C PHE A 324 4.09 11.81 19.35
N LYS A 325 4.46 13.07 19.16
CA LYS A 325 5.78 13.58 19.57
C LYS A 325 5.97 13.53 21.07
N LYS A 326 4.94 13.90 21.84
CA LYS A 326 4.95 13.77 23.29
C LYS A 326 5.13 12.32 23.72
N GLN A 327 4.37 11.38 23.12
CA GLN A 327 4.52 9.96 23.38
C GLN A 327 5.91 9.44 23.01
N ALA A 328 6.50 9.92 21.92
CA ALA A 328 7.85 9.53 21.50
C ALA A 328 8.91 9.99 22.51
N ILE A 329 8.83 11.24 22.98
CA ILE A 329 9.75 11.79 24.01
C ILE A 329 9.68 10.94 25.29
N GLU A 330 8.47 10.63 25.76
CA GLU A 330 8.28 9.77 26.93
C GLU A 330 8.90 8.39 26.71
N LEU A 331 8.58 7.75 25.59
CA LEU A 331 9.04 6.41 25.24
C LEU A 331 10.58 6.33 25.15
N VAL A 332 11.24 7.26 24.46
CA VAL A 332 12.71 7.23 24.34
C VAL A 332 13.39 7.59 25.65
N THR A 333 12.76 8.42 26.50
CA THR A 333 13.27 8.75 27.82
C THR A 333 13.25 7.52 28.74
N GLU A 334 12.14 6.80 28.80
CA GLU A 334 12.01 5.57 29.59
C GLU A 334 12.93 4.47 29.04
N TYR A 335 13.04 4.34 27.72
CA TYR A 335 13.99 3.42 27.12
C TYR A 335 15.44 3.76 27.51
N PHE A 336 15.83 5.04 27.53
CA PHE A 336 17.15 5.46 27.98
C PHE A 336 17.41 5.06 29.44
N GLN A 337 16.44 5.23 30.35
CA GLN A 337 16.56 4.79 31.74
C GLN A 337 16.76 3.27 31.84
N TYR A 338 16.01 2.52 31.01
CA TYR A 338 16.16 1.08 30.94
C TYR A 338 17.58 0.68 30.50
N ILE A 339 18.12 1.26 29.42
CA ILE A 339 19.46 0.98 28.90
C ILE A 339 20.55 1.37 29.90
N LYS A 340 20.42 2.52 30.54
CA LYS A 340 21.35 2.98 31.57
C LYS A 340 21.46 1.98 32.75
N LYS A 341 20.34 1.36 33.11
CA LYS A 341 20.27 0.35 34.20
C LYS A 341 20.86 -0.99 33.76
N HIS A 342 20.54 -1.47 32.57
CA HIS A 342 20.87 -2.84 32.16
C HIS A 342 22.18 -2.95 31.38
N ARG A 343 22.62 -1.88 30.73
CA ARG A 343 23.89 -1.79 29.95
C ARG A 343 24.16 -2.99 29.05
N PRO A 344 23.29 -3.29 28.09
CA PRO A 344 23.47 -4.44 27.21
C PRO A 344 24.74 -4.30 26.35
N THR A 345 25.37 -5.42 26.02
CA THR A 345 26.47 -5.46 25.09
C THR A 345 25.93 -5.66 23.67
N VAL A 346 25.67 -4.57 22.96
CA VAL A 346 25.13 -4.58 21.61
C VAL A 346 26.25 -4.95 20.63
N VAL A 347 26.09 -6.05 19.90
CA VAL A 347 27.07 -6.52 18.90
C VAL A 347 26.63 -6.23 17.48
N ALA A 348 25.30 -6.12 17.23
CA ALA A 348 24.79 -5.81 15.91
C ALA A 348 23.42 -5.13 15.98
N ARG A 349 23.08 -4.38 14.92
CA ARG A 349 21.84 -3.61 14.77
C ARG A 349 21.40 -3.65 13.33
N GLU A 350 20.07 -3.65 13.10
CA GLU A 350 19.46 -3.58 11.77
C GLU A 350 20.10 -4.55 10.75
N ARG A 351 20.44 -5.78 11.22
CA ARG A 351 21.14 -6.77 10.40
C ARG A 351 20.18 -7.57 9.53
N MET A 352 20.52 -7.61 8.26
CA MET A 352 19.80 -8.45 7.30
C MET A 352 20.16 -9.92 7.49
N PHE A 353 19.20 -10.79 7.25
CA PHE A 353 19.45 -12.22 7.11
C PHE A 353 18.70 -12.77 5.93
N THR A 354 19.28 -13.83 5.36
CA THR A 354 18.65 -14.59 4.28
C THR A 354 19.12 -16.04 4.36
N PHE A 355 18.17 -16.97 4.39
CA PHE A 355 18.47 -18.40 4.31
C PHE A 355 17.45 -19.14 3.46
N THR A 356 17.84 -20.30 2.94
CA THR A 356 16.98 -21.16 2.13
C THR A 356 16.56 -22.38 2.94
N ILE A 357 15.30 -22.75 2.80
CA ILE A 357 14.76 -24.03 3.26
C ILE A 357 14.62 -24.88 2.00
N ASP A 358 15.65 -25.70 1.74
CA ASP A 358 15.80 -26.43 0.46
C ASP A 358 14.65 -27.41 0.22
N GLU A 359 14.19 -28.10 1.27
CA GLU A 359 13.06 -29.05 1.20
C GLU A 359 11.77 -28.36 0.76
N LEU A 360 11.64 -27.08 1.09
CA LEU A 360 10.47 -26.27 0.75
C LEU A 360 10.69 -25.40 -0.47
N GLN A 361 11.91 -25.31 -1.00
CA GLN A 361 12.29 -24.37 -2.06
C GLN A 361 11.86 -22.93 -1.72
N VAL A 362 12.07 -22.52 -0.46
CA VAL A 362 11.69 -21.20 0.07
C VAL A 362 12.90 -20.45 0.54
N VAL A 363 13.03 -19.20 0.13
CA VAL A 363 14.01 -18.25 0.66
C VAL A 363 13.32 -17.39 1.70
N ILE A 364 13.79 -17.40 2.92
CA ILE A 364 13.35 -16.52 4.00
C ILE A 364 14.33 -15.37 4.11
N SER A 365 13.80 -14.15 4.18
CA SER A 365 14.58 -12.94 4.41
C SER A 365 13.91 -12.05 5.44
N GLY A 366 14.73 -11.29 6.15
CA GLY A 366 14.25 -10.35 7.15
C GLY A 366 15.38 -9.48 7.69
N LYS A 367 15.05 -8.69 8.70
CA LYS A 367 15.98 -7.79 9.36
C LYS A 367 15.77 -7.88 10.87
N ILE A 368 16.87 -7.99 11.59
CA ILE A 368 16.89 -8.07 13.06
C ILE A 368 17.21 -6.68 13.59
N ASP A 369 16.38 -6.18 14.51
CA ASP A 369 16.52 -4.82 15.05
C ASP A 369 17.82 -4.68 15.86
N ARG A 370 18.05 -5.60 16.82
CA ARG A 370 19.26 -5.59 17.67
C ARG A 370 19.67 -6.99 18.07
N ILE A 371 20.98 -7.22 18.18
CA ILE A 371 21.59 -8.43 18.71
C ILE A 371 22.55 -8.04 19.83
N ASP A 372 22.36 -8.65 20.99
CA ASP A 372 23.21 -8.47 22.16
C ASP A 372 24.02 -9.73 22.44
N GLN A 373 25.24 -9.54 22.96
CA GLN A 373 26.05 -10.62 23.47
C GLN A 373 25.68 -10.89 24.93
N GLU A 374 25.28 -12.10 25.24
CA GLU A 374 25.03 -12.58 26.59
C GLU A 374 25.86 -13.85 26.83
N ASP A 375 26.92 -13.73 27.63
CA ASP A 375 27.91 -14.78 27.84
C ASP A 375 28.37 -15.39 26.49
N ASP A 376 28.15 -16.69 26.25
CA ASP A 376 28.52 -17.41 25.04
C ASP A 376 27.40 -17.45 23.98
N SER A 377 26.31 -16.70 24.16
CA SER A 377 25.15 -16.73 23.27
C SER A 377 24.75 -15.33 22.78
N LEU A 378 24.00 -15.30 21.67
CA LEU A 378 23.48 -14.10 21.06
C LEU A 378 21.99 -13.98 21.32
N SER A 379 21.60 -12.96 22.07
CA SER A 379 20.20 -12.62 22.31
C SER A 379 19.68 -11.65 21.26
N VAL A 380 18.52 -11.96 20.67
CA VAL A 380 17.88 -11.13 19.64
C VAL A 380 16.79 -10.29 20.27
N ILE A 381 16.79 -9.00 19.99
CA ILE A 381 15.80 -8.06 20.45
C ILE A 381 15.01 -7.50 19.28
N ASP A 382 13.69 -7.54 19.38
CA ASP A 382 12.74 -6.95 18.43
C ASP A 382 11.89 -5.90 19.17
N TYR A 383 11.92 -4.67 18.70
CA TYR A 383 11.23 -3.56 19.34
C TYR A 383 9.76 -3.49 18.94
N LYS A 384 8.90 -3.31 19.91
CA LYS A 384 7.45 -3.17 19.70
C LYS A 384 6.93 -1.85 20.26
N THR A 385 6.36 -1.03 19.36
CA THR A 385 5.69 0.23 19.73
C THR A 385 4.18 0.05 19.94
N SER A 386 3.67 -1.18 19.88
CA SER A 386 2.26 -1.53 20.09
C SER A 386 1.84 -1.34 21.56
N LYS A 387 0.54 -1.02 21.77
CA LYS A 387 -0.06 -0.95 23.11
C LYS A 387 -0.33 -2.32 23.72
N ASN A 388 -0.54 -3.32 22.87
CA ASN A 388 -0.85 -4.68 23.31
C ASN A 388 0.41 -5.53 23.32
N LYS A 389 0.63 -6.28 24.37
CA LYS A 389 1.68 -7.29 24.44
C LYS A 389 1.27 -8.55 23.71
N GLU A 390 2.22 -9.17 23.06
CA GLU A 390 2.14 -10.50 22.47
C GLU A 390 3.17 -11.42 23.12
N LYS A 391 2.96 -12.72 23.06
CA LYS A 391 3.88 -13.69 23.62
C LYS A 391 5.06 -13.94 22.69
N ALA A 392 6.27 -14.01 23.25
CA ALA A 392 7.46 -14.39 22.50
C ALA A 392 7.39 -15.86 22.04
N LYS A 393 6.85 -16.75 22.86
CA LYS A 393 6.63 -18.15 22.49
C LYS A 393 5.58 -18.27 21.37
N GLY A 394 5.93 -18.94 20.28
CA GLY A 394 5.05 -19.11 19.11
C GLY A 394 5.02 -17.90 18.18
N ASN A 395 5.88 -16.90 18.40
CA ASN A 395 6.07 -15.79 17.49
C ASN A 395 6.97 -16.23 16.33
N LEU A 396 6.41 -16.24 15.12
CA LEU A 396 7.10 -16.68 13.91
C LEU A 396 8.34 -15.83 13.62
N GLN A 397 8.26 -14.52 13.81
CA GLN A 397 9.36 -13.60 13.52
C GLN A 397 10.60 -13.94 14.36
N LEU A 398 10.41 -14.15 15.66
CA LEU A 398 11.46 -14.53 16.58
C LEU A 398 12.02 -15.94 16.26
N ALA A 399 11.16 -16.87 15.89
CA ALA A 399 11.60 -18.22 15.46
C ALA A 399 12.50 -18.15 14.22
N LEU A 400 12.15 -17.31 13.22
CA LEU A 400 12.97 -17.12 12.02
C LEU A 400 14.31 -16.42 12.34
N TYR A 401 14.35 -15.52 13.32
CA TYR A 401 15.59 -14.92 13.81
C TYR A 401 16.51 -15.97 14.44
N THR A 402 15.95 -16.83 15.30
CA THR A 402 16.69 -17.94 15.91
C THR A 402 17.24 -18.89 14.85
N GLU A 403 16.42 -19.22 13.85
CA GLU A 403 16.84 -20.12 12.76
C GLU A 403 17.93 -19.49 11.88
N ALA A 404 17.86 -18.17 11.65
CA ALA A 404 18.90 -17.44 10.93
C ALA A 404 20.25 -17.48 11.64
N LEU A 405 20.27 -17.30 12.96
CA LEU A 405 21.50 -17.43 13.76
C LEU A 405 22.03 -18.85 13.76
N LYS A 406 21.18 -19.87 13.93
CA LYS A 406 21.59 -21.29 13.87
C LYS A 406 22.24 -21.68 12.54
N ARG A 407 21.87 -21.00 11.45
CA ARG A 407 22.40 -21.27 10.11
C ARG A 407 23.56 -20.36 9.72
N ASP A 408 24.07 -19.54 10.64
CA ASP A 408 25.06 -18.49 10.33
C ASP A 408 24.63 -17.60 9.15
N ALA A 409 23.33 -17.33 9.03
CA ALA A 409 22.72 -16.64 7.90
C ALA A 409 22.49 -15.15 8.15
N VAL A 410 22.94 -14.62 9.28
CA VAL A 410 22.91 -13.20 9.61
C VAL A 410 24.19 -12.54 9.14
N GLU A 411 24.07 -11.43 8.44
CA GLU A 411 25.21 -10.71 7.85
C GLU A 411 26.23 -10.32 8.94
N ASP A 412 27.49 -10.73 8.75
CA ASP A 412 28.65 -10.47 9.61
C ASP A 412 28.53 -10.95 11.07
N ILE A 413 27.53 -11.77 11.40
CA ILE A 413 27.30 -12.26 12.75
C ILE A 413 27.28 -13.79 12.78
N LYS A 414 28.07 -14.33 13.71
CA LYS A 414 28.12 -15.77 13.98
C LYS A 414 28.10 -16.02 15.48
N GLY A 415 27.34 -16.98 15.92
CA GLY A 415 27.29 -17.37 17.32
C GLY A 415 26.05 -18.22 17.64
N ASN A 416 26.04 -18.78 18.83
CA ASN A 416 24.94 -19.61 19.29
C ASN A 416 23.71 -18.74 19.62
N PRO A 417 22.52 -19.07 19.13
CA PRO A 417 21.32 -18.34 19.49
C PRO A 417 20.97 -18.52 20.96
N GLY A 418 20.77 -17.42 21.66
CA GLY A 418 20.27 -17.33 23.01
C GLY A 418 18.78 -17.07 23.08
N ALA A 419 18.38 -16.17 23.98
CA ALA A 419 17.00 -15.74 24.09
C ALA A 419 16.59 -14.83 22.94
N THR A 420 15.34 -14.92 22.53
CA THR A 420 14.71 -13.94 21.65
C THR A 420 13.69 -13.15 22.45
N ILE A 421 13.72 -11.84 22.28
CA ILE A 421 13.08 -10.91 23.18
C ILE A 421 12.21 -9.92 22.37
N LEU A 422 10.93 -9.82 22.74
CA LEU A 422 10.09 -8.70 22.33
C LEU A 422 10.24 -7.60 23.39
N HIS A 423 10.74 -6.44 22.97
CA HIS A 423 10.87 -5.30 23.86
C HIS A 423 9.73 -4.32 23.60
N PHE A 424 8.73 -4.34 24.48
CA PHE A 424 7.53 -3.48 24.40
C PHE A 424 7.82 -2.12 24.99
N LEU A 425 8.14 -1.16 24.14
CA LEU A 425 8.62 0.17 24.52
C LEU A 425 7.57 1.04 25.25
N ARG A 426 6.29 0.63 25.28
CA ARG A 426 5.21 1.31 26.00
C ARG A 426 4.88 0.67 27.36
N HIS A 427 5.56 -0.39 27.73
CA HIS A 427 5.31 -1.15 28.96
C HIS A 427 6.48 -1.00 29.92
N TYR A 428 6.59 0.14 30.57
CA TYR A 428 7.77 0.56 31.33
C TYR A 428 8.11 -0.33 32.54
N ASP A 429 7.08 -0.84 33.22
CA ASP A 429 7.28 -1.70 34.41
C ASP A 429 7.71 -3.14 34.08
N ASP A 430 7.23 -3.64 32.93
CA ASP A 430 7.49 -5.00 32.47
C ASP A 430 7.62 -4.99 30.93
N PRO A 431 8.77 -4.49 30.40
CA PRO A 431 8.92 -4.25 28.97
C PRO A 431 9.24 -5.50 28.14
N LEU A 432 9.68 -6.59 28.76
CA LEU A 432 10.24 -7.73 28.03
C LEU A 432 9.32 -8.95 28.06
N GLU A 433 9.22 -9.58 26.89
CA GLU A 433 8.74 -10.94 26.72
C GLU A 433 9.83 -11.75 26.04
N SER A 434 10.33 -12.78 26.67
CA SER A 434 11.45 -13.58 26.18
C SER A 434 11.09 -15.04 26.01
N HIS A 435 11.73 -15.68 25.01
CA HIS A 435 11.65 -17.11 24.80
C HIS A 435 12.94 -17.64 24.15
N THR A 436 13.42 -18.79 24.62
CA THR A 436 14.49 -19.54 23.98
C THR A 436 13.88 -20.68 23.20
N PHE A 437 13.96 -20.62 21.88
CA PHE A 437 13.34 -21.61 21.00
C PHE A 437 14.06 -22.94 21.04
N THR A 438 13.34 -23.99 21.40
CA THR A 438 13.80 -25.37 21.26
C THR A 438 13.68 -25.85 19.81
N SER A 439 14.29 -27.00 19.49
CA SER A 439 14.14 -27.58 18.15
C SER A 439 12.68 -27.93 17.83
N ASP A 440 11.89 -28.34 18.83
CA ASP A 440 10.46 -28.61 18.66
C ASP A 440 9.63 -27.34 18.40
N ASP A 441 9.98 -26.24 19.08
CA ASP A 441 9.33 -24.96 18.83
C ASP A 441 9.61 -24.47 17.42
N LEU A 442 10.86 -24.54 16.96
CA LEU A 442 11.26 -24.16 15.61
C LEU A 442 10.58 -25.01 14.54
N SER A 443 10.52 -26.34 14.75
CA SER A 443 9.84 -27.24 13.82
C SER A 443 8.38 -26.85 13.63
N LYS A 444 7.66 -26.50 14.71
CA LYS A 444 6.26 -26.04 14.63
C LYS A 444 6.11 -24.75 13.84
N GLU A 445 7.03 -23.82 14.01
CA GLU A 445 6.98 -22.56 13.26
C GLU A 445 7.35 -22.75 11.79
N LEU A 446 8.32 -23.61 11.50
CA LEU A 446 8.68 -23.98 10.11
C LEU A 446 7.55 -24.75 9.42
N ASP A 447 6.76 -25.55 10.12
CA ASP A 447 5.54 -26.17 9.60
C ASP A 447 4.50 -25.13 9.14
N LYS A 448 4.42 -23.99 9.81
CA LYS A 448 3.57 -22.87 9.36
C LYS A 448 4.07 -22.30 8.03
N VAL A 449 5.39 -22.15 7.90
CA VAL A 449 6.04 -21.71 6.66
C VAL A 449 5.74 -22.69 5.52
N ALA A 450 5.87 -23.99 5.78
CA ALA A 450 5.58 -25.05 4.80
C ALA A 450 4.14 -24.98 4.29
N LYS A 451 3.15 -24.86 5.20
CA LYS A 451 1.73 -24.74 4.83
C LYS A 451 1.44 -23.50 3.99
N VAL A 452 2.04 -22.38 4.34
CA VAL A 452 1.88 -21.14 3.59
C VAL A 452 2.50 -21.28 2.19
N ALA A 453 3.71 -21.81 2.10
CA ALA A 453 4.39 -22.02 0.82
C ALA A 453 3.61 -22.99 -0.08
N GLU A 454 3.05 -24.06 0.48
CA GLU A 454 2.21 -25.01 -0.24
C GLU A 454 0.92 -24.33 -0.77
N GLY A 455 0.21 -23.56 0.07
CA GLY A 455 -1.00 -22.85 -0.33
C GLY A 455 -0.73 -21.81 -1.43
N ILE A 456 0.38 -21.07 -1.35
CA ILE A 456 0.78 -20.11 -2.39
C ILE A 456 1.04 -20.84 -3.71
N ARG A 457 1.76 -21.98 -3.70
CA ARG A 457 2.05 -22.77 -4.91
C ARG A 457 0.82 -23.39 -5.54
N LYS A 458 -0.16 -23.76 -4.72
CA LYS A 458 -1.44 -24.28 -5.19
C LYS A 458 -2.38 -23.16 -5.65
N ASN A 459 -1.93 -21.91 -5.61
CA ASN A 459 -2.74 -20.73 -5.94
C ASN A 459 -4.00 -20.62 -5.06
N GLU A 460 -3.91 -21.04 -3.79
CA GLU A 460 -5.00 -21.02 -2.83
C GLU A 460 -5.04 -19.67 -2.09
N PHE A 461 -5.93 -18.79 -2.51
CA PHE A 461 -6.10 -17.47 -1.91
C PHE A 461 -7.54 -17.20 -1.47
N PRO A 462 -8.11 -18.04 -0.60
CA PRO A 462 -9.46 -17.80 -0.09
C PRO A 462 -9.50 -16.55 0.77
N THR A 463 -10.64 -15.88 0.79
CA THR A 463 -10.92 -14.83 1.76
C THR A 463 -11.08 -15.44 3.14
N LYS A 464 -10.60 -14.73 4.16
CA LYS A 464 -10.74 -15.12 5.57
C LYS A 464 -11.32 -13.94 6.36
N PRO A 465 -12.64 -13.71 6.25
CA PRO A 465 -13.28 -12.60 6.96
C PRO A 465 -13.21 -12.82 8.47
N GLY A 466 -13.10 -11.73 9.20
CA GLY A 466 -13.09 -11.71 10.65
C GLY A 466 -12.99 -10.27 11.15
N ASP A 467 -13.64 -9.96 12.25
CA ASP A 467 -13.78 -8.59 12.77
C ASP A 467 -12.43 -7.89 12.91
N PHE A 468 -11.45 -8.58 13.50
CA PHE A 468 -10.14 -8.00 13.72
C PHE A 468 -9.33 -7.84 12.41
N ASN A 469 -9.31 -8.86 11.56
CA ASN A 469 -8.53 -8.84 10.32
C ASN A 469 -9.09 -7.84 9.30
N CYS A 470 -10.43 -7.73 9.24
CA CYS A 470 -11.11 -6.89 8.27
C CYS A 470 -11.17 -5.42 8.69
N GLN A 471 -11.18 -5.13 9.99
CA GLN A 471 -11.25 -3.75 10.50
C GLN A 471 -10.11 -2.86 9.97
N TYR A 472 -8.92 -3.45 9.78
CA TYR A 472 -7.73 -2.74 9.35
C TYR A 472 -7.24 -3.12 7.94
N CYS A 473 -8.07 -3.81 7.16
CA CYS A 473 -7.71 -4.24 5.81
C CYS A 473 -7.96 -3.11 4.81
N ASP A 474 -6.91 -2.68 4.13
CA ASP A 474 -7.00 -1.60 3.12
C ASP A 474 -7.78 -2.01 1.87
N TYR A 475 -7.96 -3.31 1.64
CA TYR A 475 -8.66 -3.87 0.48
C TYR A 475 -10.13 -4.21 0.75
N ARG A 476 -10.59 -4.04 2.00
CA ARG A 476 -11.91 -4.46 2.47
C ARG A 476 -13.05 -3.90 1.62
N GLU A 477 -13.02 -2.61 1.34
CA GLU A 477 -14.18 -1.90 0.81
C GLU A 477 -14.35 -2.03 -0.70
N PHE A 478 -13.27 -2.29 -1.44
CA PHE A 478 -13.27 -2.19 -2.90
C PHE A 478 -12.90 -3.48 -3.63
N LEU A 479 -12.08 -4.33 -3.00
CA LEU A 479 -11.48 -5.47 -3.68
C LEU A 479 -11.79 -6.82 -3.02
N CYS A 480 -12.33 -6.81 -1.79
CA CYS A 480 -12.60 -8.04 -1.06
C CYS A 480 -13.97 -8.62 -1.42
N PRO A 481 -14.05 -9.81 -2.05
CA PRO A 481 -15.33 -10.42 -2.39
C PRO A 481 -16.15 -10.85 -1.17
N ALA A 482 -15.50 -11.16 -0.03
CA ALA A 482 -16.21 -11.52 1.20
C ALA A 482 -16.91 -10.33 1.87
N TRP A 483 -16.60 -9.09 1.47
CA TRP A 483 -17.27 -7.89 1.98
C TRP A 483 -18.71 -7.75 1.47
N GLU A 484 -19.08 -8.49 0.45
CA GLU A 484 -20.43 -8.49 -0.12
C GLU A 484 -21.40 -9.40 0.65
N GLU A 485 -20.91 -10.26 1.54
CA GLU A 485 -21.69 -11.27 2.26
C GLU A 485 -22.21 -10.81 3.64
N GLU A 486 -21.74 -9.67 4.19
CA GLU A 486 -22.23 -9.05 5.41
C GLU A 486 -23.12 -7.82 5.09
#